data_466cd44aa69f3349353262836de473f7
#
_entry.id   466cd44aa69f3349353262836de473f7
#
_cell.length_a   1.000
_cell.length_b   1.000
_cell.length_c   1.000
_cell.angle_alpha   90.00
_cell.angle_beta   90.00
_cell.angle_gamma   90.00
#
_symmetry.space_group_name_H-M   'P 1'
#
loop_
_entity.id
_entity.type
_entity.pdbx_description
1 polymer ?
#
loop_
_entity_poly.entity_id
_entity_poly.type
_entity_poly.pdbx_seq_one_letter_code
_entity_poly.pdbx_strand_id
1 'polypeptide(L)'
;MSEVITEKDKEYEAREEANAPGADQAMSDRVNNRSLRPNSSAFIDFMKTGWDASEPEIEPLESSKFTPARLAALGKAFPGERLVIPAGSPKVRNNDCDYMFRPDTTFAYYTGLGQDYEAGAVLVLNPLDPDSPEAKAGKTHEAELFVAPRADTATQDFFMNAHYGEYWVGPRAGLKEMTAMTGIETVSYTHLRAHETLSDL
;
A
#
# COMPACT_ATOMS: atom_id res chain seq x y z
N MET A 1 16.64 -27.24 -16.87
CA MET A 1 15.77 -28.39 -16.56
C MET A 1 14.36 -27.88 -16.65
N SER A 2 13.59 -28.27 -17.67
CA SER A 2 12.17 -27.99 -17.72
C SER A 2 11.47 -28.88 -16.72
N GLU A 3 10.84 -28.31 -15.71
CA GLU A 3 9.95 -29.04 -14.82
C GLU A 3 8.86 -29.71 -15.65
N VAL A 4 8.78 -31.03 -15.53
CA VAL A 4 7.71 -31.80 -16.15
C VAL A 4 6.47 -31.57 -15.30
N ILE A 5 5.58 -30.69 -15.79
CA ILE A 5 4.25 -30.51 -15.21
C ILE A 5 3.57 -31.85 -15.20
N THR A 6 3.31 -32.39 -14.02
CA THR A 6 2.70 -33.71 -13.88
C THR A 6 1.19 -33.65 -14.20
N GLU A 7 0.59 -34.79 -14.50
CA GLU A 7 -0.86 -34.88 -14.74
C GLU A 7 -1.67 -34.39 -13.52
N LYS A 8 -1.12 -34.55 -12.31
CA LYS A 8 -1.67 -33.99 -11.09
C LYS A 8 -1.65 -32.48 -11.04
N ASP A 9 -0.63 -31.84 -11.56
CA ASP A 9 -0.53 -30.37 -11.59
C ASP A 9 -1.58 -29.80 -12.55
N LYS A 10 -1.83 -30.48 -13.67
CA LYS A 10 -2.89 -30.13 -14.60
C LYS A 10 -4.31 -30.35 -14.04
N GLU A 11 -4.50 -31.42 -13.27
CA GLU A 11 -5.75 -31.63 -12.54
C GLU A 11 -5.96 -30.60 -11.43
N TYR A 12 -4.89 -30.15 -10.79
CA TYR A 12 -4.95 -29.11 -9.77
C TYR A 12 -5.31 -27.74 -10.39
N GLU A 13 -4.64 -27.37 -11.46
CA GLU A 13 -4.98 -26.16 -12.23
C GLU A 13 -6.42 -26.20 -12.77
N ALA A 14 -6.87 -27.33 -13.33
CA ALA A 14 -8.23 -27.51 -13.81
C ALA A 14 -9.27 -27.46 -12.68
N ARG A 15 -8.91 -27.84 -11.46
CA ARG A 15 -9.79 -27.73 -10.27
C ARG A 15 -9.86 -26.30 -9.73
N GLU A 16 -8.76 -25.55 -9.76
CA GLU A 16 -8.79 -24.11 -9.46
C GLU A 16 -9.64 -23.37 -10.50
N GLU A 17 -9.49 -23.73 -11.77
CA GLU A 17 -10.30 -23.18 -12.87
C GLU A 17 -11.79 -23.59 -12.77
N ALA A 18 -12.10 -24.77 -12.24
CA ALA A 18 -13.46 -25.33 -12.20
C ALA A 18 -14.32 -24.87 -11.04
N ASN A 19 -13.91 -23.85 -10.27
CA ASN A 19 -14.74 -23.32 -9.18
C ASN A 19 -14.96 -24.28 -7.99
N ALA A 20 -14.24 -25.40 -7.92
CA ALA A 20 -14.25 -26.17 -6.71
C ALA A 20 -13.62 -25.32 -5.61
N PRO A 21 -14.34 -25.01 -4.51
CA PRO A 21 -13.69 -24.44 -3.33
C PRO A 21 -12.58 -25.41 -3.01
N GLY A 22 -11.33 -24.96 -3.13
CA GLY A 22 -10.18 -25.85 -3.09
C GLY A 22 -10.21 -26.68 -1.83
N ALA A 23 -10.63 -27.93 -1.97
CA ALA A 23 -10.52 -28.92 -0.89
C ALA A 23 -9.05 -29.01 -0.42
N ASP A 24 -8.15 -28.57 -1.28
CA ASP A 24 -6.70 -28.60 -1.11
C ASP A 24 -6.07 -27.24 -0.78
N GLN A 25 -6.87 -26.18 -0.60
CA GLN A 25 -6.34 -24.94 -0.01
C GLN A 25 -5.79 -25.27 1.38
N ALA A 26 -4.53 -24.87 1.62
CA ALA A 26 -3.90 -25.08 2.91
C ALA A 26 -4.83 -24.60 4.03
N MET A 27 -4.89 -25.36 5.12
CA MET A 27 -5.76 -25.03 6.26
C MET A 27 -5.50 -23.61 6.79
N SER A 28 -4.27 -23.10 6.66
CA SER A 28 -3.88 -21.73 6.95
C SER A 28 -4.63 -20.69 6.13
N ASP A 29 -4.88 -20.97 4.86
CA ASP A 29 -5.58 -20.04 3.98
C ASP A 29 -7.09 -20.05 4.24
N ARG A 30 -7.61 -21.17 4.75
CA ARG A 30 -9.00 -21.28 5.19
C ARG A 30 -9.29 -20.57 6.52
N VAL A 31 -8.31 -20.55 7.41
CA VAL A 31 -8.46 -19.92 8.74
C VAL A 31 -8.59 -18.39 8.61
N ASN A 32 -7.90 -17.79 7.64
CA ASN A 32 -8.01 -16.36 7.35
C ASN A 32 -9.19 -16.00 6.43
N ASN A 33 -9.85 -16.98 5.85
CA ASN A 33 -11.00 -16.81 4.98
C ASN A 33 -12.27 -17.31 5.69
N ARG A 34 -12.94 -16.44 6.40
CA ARG A 34 -14.23 -16.75 7.05
C ARG A 34 -15.38 -16.97 6.05
N SER A 35 -15.19 -16.62 4.79
CA SER A 35 -16.12 -16.91 3.71
C SER A 35 -15.44 -17.76 2.64
N LEU A 36 -16.17 -18.74 2.11
CA LEU A 36 -15.78 -19.44 0.90
C LEU A 36 -15.74 -18.40 -0.23
N ARG A 37 -14.54 -18.01 -0.65
CA ARG A 37 -14.39 -17.12 -1.80
C ARG A 37 -14.61 -17.93 -3.06
N PRO A 38 -15.48 -17.48 -3.97
CA PRO A 38 -15.62 -18.12 -5.25
C PRO A 38 -14.34 -17.97 -6.05
N ASN A 39 -13.75 -19.10 -6.43
CA ASN A 39 -12.48 -19.16 -7.18
C ASN A 39 -12.70 -19.56 -8.64
N SER A 40 -13.92 -19.47 -9.18
CA SER A 40 -14.11 -19.82 -10.58
C SER A 40 -13.50 -18.80 -11.50
N SER A 41 -12.84 -19.28 -12.55
CA SER A 41 -12.30 -18.40 -13.60
C SER A 41 -13.38 -17.48 -14.18
N ALA A 42 -14.59 -18.01 -14.42
CA ALA A 42 -15.71 -17.23 -14.91
C ALA A 42 -16.10 -16.08 -13.97
N PHE A 43 -16.09 -16.30 -12.65
CA PHE A 43 -16.36 -15.25 -11.67
C PHE A 43 -15.23 -14.23 -11.62
N ILE A 44 -13.99 -14.70 -11.61
CA ILE A 44 -12.80 -13.83 -11.62
C ILE A 44 -12.79 -12.97 -12.89
N ASP A 45 -13.05 -13.57 -14.05
CA ASP A 45 -13.11 -12.84 -15.32
C ASP A 45 -14.23 -11.80 -15.34
N PHE A 46 -15.41 -12.16 -14.81
CA PHE A 46 -16.50 -11.22 -14.64
C PHE A 46 -16.12 -10.05 -13.74
N MET A 47 -15.48 -10.34 -12.59
CA MET A 47 -15.08 -9.32 -11.62
C MET A 47 -13.95 -8.40 -12.11
N LYS A 48 -13.20 -8.81 -13.15
CA LYS A 48 -12.15 -7.99 -13.77
C LYS A 48 -12.65 -7.07 -14.89
N THR A 49 -13.92 -7.16 -15.25
CA THR A 49 -14.48 -6.44 -16.40
C THR A 49 -15.53 -5.42 -15.98
N GLY A 50 -15.66 -4.36 -16.76
CA GLY A 50 -16.73 -3.39 -16.59
C GLY A 50 -16.48 -2.30 -15.53
N TRP A 51 -15.31 -2.25 -14.94
CA TRP A 51 -14.93 -1.19 -14.00
C TRP A 51 -14.34 0.01 -14.73
N ASP A 52 -14.69 1.18 -14.23
CA ASP A 52 -14.06 2.41 -14.68
C ASP A 52 -12.59 2.46 -14.21
N ALA A 53 -11.67 2.56 -15.17
CA ALA A 53 -10.24 2.67 -14.92
C ALA A 53 -9.76 4.13 -14.94
N SER A 54 -10.67 5.11 -14.94
CA SER A 54 -10.30 6.51 -14.93
C SER A 54 -9.53 6.84 -13.65
N GLU A 55 -8.44 7.59 -13.83
CA GLU A 55 -7.72 8.16 -12.70
C GLU A 55 -8.54 9.32 -12.14
N PRO A 56 -8.82 9.35 -10.82
CA PRO A 56 -9.54 10.46 -10.23
C PRO A 56 -8.75 11.75 -10.38
N GLU A 57 -9.40 12.84 -10.73
CA GLU A 57 -8.78 14.17 -10.67
C GLU A 57 -8.62 14.56 -9.20
N ILE A 58 -7.39 14.71 -8.76
CA ILE A 58 -7.06 14.95 -7.35
C ILE A 58 -6.44 16.32 -7.20
N GLU A 59 -7.05 17.13 -6.34
CA GLU A 59 -6.49 18.42 -5.95
C GLU A 59 -5.48 18.26 -4.79
N PRO A 60 -4.44 19.11 -4.74
CA PRO A 60 -3.54 19.16 -3.60
C PRO A 60 -4.28 19.42 -2.30
N LEU A 61 -3.93 18.71 -1.25
CA LEU A 61 -4.48 18.99 0.08
C LEU A 61 -4.09 20.40 0.53
N GLU A 62 -5.01 21.09 1.18
CA GLU A 62 -4.71 22.41 1.73
C GLU A 62 -3.53 22.38 2.72
N SER A 63 -3.37 21.27 3.42
CA SER A 63 -2.26 20.98 4.35
C SER A 63 -0.90 20.84 3.67
N SER A 64 -0.87 20.43 2.37
CA SER A 64 0.38 20.16 1.64
C SER A 64 1.29 21.38 1.54
N LYS A 65 0.74 22.59 1.52
CA LYS A 65 1.51 23.84 1.52
C LYS A 65 2.37 24.04 2.77
N PHE A 66 2.05 23.36 3.88
CA PHE A 66 2.83 23.44 5.14
C PHE A 66 3.80 22.29 5.32
N THR A 67 3.61 21.20 4.61
CA THR A 67 4.42 19.97 4.70
C THR A 67 5.90 20.23 4.50
N PRO A 68 6.38 20.96 3.47
CA PRO A 68 7.81 21.15 3.25
C PRO A 68 8.50 21.86 4.43
N ALA A 69 7.86 22.87 5.02
CA ALA A 69 8.42 23.58 6.15
C ALA A 69 8.52 22.72 7.41
N ARG A 70 7.49 21.88 7.65
CA ARG A 70 7.47 20.93 8.78
C ARG A 70 8.55 19.86 8.64
N LEU A 71 8.69 19.26 7.46
CA LEU A 71 9.71 18.25 7.16
C LEU A 71 11.13 18.84 7.27
N ALA A 72 11.34 20.06 6.76
CA ALA A 72 12.61 20.74 6.88
C ALA A 72 12.98 21.03 8.34
N ALA A 73 12.01 21.42 9.16
CA ALA A 73 12.24 21.65 10.60
C ALA A 73 12.56 20.34 11.33
N LEU A 74 11.87 19.25 11.00
CA LEU A 74 12.11 17.93 11.55
C LEU A 74 13.53 17.44 11.20
N GLY A 75 13.91 17.49 9.91
CA GLY A 75 15.23 17.07 9.48
C GLY A 75 16.38 17.88 10.10
N LYS A 76 16.16 19.16 10.37
CA LYS A 76 17.14 19.99 11.11
C LYS A 76 17.30 19.59 12.58
N ALA A 77 16.23 19.09 13.19
CA ALA A 77 16.27 18.63 14.58
C ALA A 77 17.01 17.29 14.75
N PHE A 78 17.09 16.48 13.70
CA PHE A 78 17.71 15.15 13.70
C PHE A 78 18.73 15.02 12.55
N PRO A 79 19.82 15.78 12.57
CA PRO A 79 20.79 15.80 11.46
C PRO A 79 21.48 14.45 11.30
N GLY A 80 21.44 13.90 10.08
CA GLY A 80 22.11 12.64 9.75
C GLY A 80 21.35 11.37 10.19
N GLU A 81 20.20 11.50 10.85
CA GLU A 81 19.41 10.36 11.28
C GLU A 81 18.31 10.04 10.26
N ARG A 82 18.10 8.75 9.97
CA ARG A 82 16.93 8.31 9.23
C ARG A 82 15.73 8.28 10.16
N LEU A 83 14.65 8.96 9.77
CA LEU A 83 13.42 9.03 10.55
C LEU A 83 12.33 8.21 9.87
N VAL A 84 11.64 7.38 10.64
CA VAL A 84 10.55 6.52 10.17
C VAL A 84 9.31 6.81 10.99
N ILE A 85 8.26 7.27 10.34
CA ILE A 85 7.01 7.69 10.97
C ILE A 85 5.86 6.89 10.36
N PRO A 86 5.40 5.82 11.02
CA PRO A 86 4.30 5.00 10.52
C PRO A 86 2.94 5.67 10.76
N ALA A 87 2.00 5.48 9.83
CA ALA A 87 0.61 5.85 10.03
C ALA A 87 -0.11 4.98 11.07
N GLY A 88 0.38 3.76 11.25
CA GLY A 88 -0.23 2.74 12.08
C GLY A 88 -1.12 1.79 11.29
N SER A 89 -1.67 0.80 11.98
CA SER A 89 -2.53 -0.25 11.41
C SER A 89 -3.99 -0.07 11.79
N PRO A 90 -4.94 -0.64 11.00
CA PRO A 90 -6.34 -0.70 11.38
C PRO A 90 -6.52 -1.40 12.73
N LYS A 91 -7.56 -1.03 13.45
CA LYS A 91 -7.94 -1.68 14.71
C LYS A 91 -9.24 -2.44 14.51
N VAL A 92 -9.19 -3.73 14.78
CA VAL A 92 -10.37 -4.60 14.70
C VAL A 92 -11.40 -4.16 15.73
N ARG A 93 -12.60 -3.89 15.25
CA ARG A 93 -13.76 -3.55 16.08
C ARG A 93 -14.52 -4.80 16.49
N ASN A 94 -14.77 -5.67 15.52
CA ASN A 94 -15.58 -6.86 15.66
C ASN A 94 -15.18 -7.82 14.54
N ASN A 95 -15.44 -9.09 14.68
CA ASN A 95 -15.17 -10.20 13.76
C ASN A 95 -14.47 -9.84 12.41
N ASP A 96 -15.18 -9.17 11.52
CA ASP A 96 -14.80 -8.82 10.15
C ASP A 96 -14.87 -7.32 9.88
N CYS A 97 -15.10 -6.51 10.90
CA CYS A 97 -15.18 -5.06 10.78
C CYS A 97 -14.09 -4.37 11.58
N ASP A 98 -13.43 -3.41 10.94
CA ASP A 98 -12.49 -2.53 11.59
C ASP A 98 -13.17 -1.23 12.06
N TYR A 99 -12.54 -0.55 13.02
CA TYR A 99 -12.87 0.85 13.27
C TYR A 99 -12.41 1.70 12.08
N MET A 100 -13.09 2.82 11.85
CA MET A 100 -12.59 3.83 10.92
C MET A 100 -11.13 4.14 11.23
N PHE A 101 -10.28 4.03 10.23
CA PHE A 101 -8.85 4.21 10.42
C PHE A 101 -8.55 5.66 10.81
N ARG A 102 -7.72 5.81 11.82
CA ARG A 102 -7.17 7.09 12.23
C ARG A 102 -5.65 6.97 12.30
N PRO A 103 -4.91 7.69 11.47
CA PRO A 103 -3.46 7.65 11.49
C PRO A 103 -2.89 8.19 12.79
N ASP A 104 -1.65 7.83 13.10
CA ASP A 104 -0.89 8.47 14.15
C ASP A 104 -0.85 9.99 13.93
N THR A 105 -0.95 10.74 14.99
CA THR A 105 -1.04 12.22 14.94
C THR A 105 0.25 12.83 14.37
N THR A 106 1.40 12.21 14.64
CA THR A 106 2.69 12.64 14.09
C THR A 106 2.71 12.45 12.57
N PHE A 107 2.29 11.28 12.11
CA PHE A 107 2.16 11.00 10.68
C PHE A 107 1.23 12.01 9.99
N ALA A 108 0.02 12.20 10.53
CA ALA A 108 -0.95 13.15 9.99
C ALA A 108 -0.42 14.58 9.95
N TYR A 109 0.33 15.00 10.95
CA TYR A 109 0.93 16.33 11.02
C TYR A 109 1.97 16.58 9.91
N TYR A 110 2.84 15.59 9.64
CA TYR A 110 3.90 15.74 8.66
C TYR A 110 3.47 15.45 7.23
N THR A 111 2.44 14.64 7.01
CA THR A 111 1.94 14.30 5.66
C THR A 111 0.72 15.11 5.25
N GLY A 112 -0.06 15.58 6.21
CA GLY A 112 -1.37 16.18 5.97
C GLY A 112 -2.50 15.17 5.72
N LEU A 113 -2.20 13.86 5.73
CA LEU A 113 -3.18 12.80 5.50
C LEU A 113 -4.02 12.53 6.75
N GLY A 114 -5.33 12.61 6.62
CA GLY A 114 -6.31 12.44 7.69
C GLY A 114 -6.90 11.04 7.78
N GLN A 115 -8.15 10.95 8.26
CA GLN A 115 -8.83 9.70 8.59
C GLN A 115 -9.19 8.82 7.39
N ASP A 116 -9.35 9.41 6.21
CA ASP A 116 -9.85 8.72 5.02
C ASP A 116 -8.70 8.13 4.15
N TYR A 117 -7.49 8.13 4.68
CA TYR A 117 -6.30 7.66 3.98
C TYR A 117 -5.72 6.40 4.61
N GLU A 118 -4.83 5.76 3.87
CA GLU A 118 -4.41 4.39 4.07
C GLU A 118 -3.79 4.08 5.42
N ALA A 119 -4.32 3.05 6.02
CA ALA A 119 -3.63 2.33 7.06
C ALA A 119 -2.32 1.71 6.55
N GLY A 120 -1.33 1.68 7.40
CA GLY A 120 -0.06 1.06 7.09
C GLY A 120 0.92 1.95 6.29
N ALA A 121 0.54 3.15 5.84
CA ALA A 121 1.48 4.07 5.21
C ALA A 121 2.64 4.43 6.13
N VAL A 122 3.82 4.68 5.54
CA VAL A 122 5.03 5.04 6.29
C VAL A 122 5.70 6.23 5.64
N LEU A 123 5.94 7.28 6.41
CA LEU A 123 6.77 8.40 6.01
C LEU A 123 8.21 8.13 6.44
N VAL A 124 9.13 8.21 5.49
CA VAL A 124 10.57 8.06 5.74
C VAL A 124 11.28 9.35 5.35
N LEU A 125 12.12 9.85 6.25
CA LEU A 125 13.06 10.93 5.94
C LEU A 125 14.47 10.33 5.92
N ASN A 126 15.08 10.31 4.75
CA ASN A 126 16.44 9.84 4.55
C ASN A 126 17.41 11.03 4.65
N PRO A 127 18.47 10.94 5.46
CA PRO A 127 19.49 11.98 5.47
C PRO A 127 20.20 12.06 4.11
N LEU A 128 20.37 13.27 3.60
CA LEU A 128 21.09 13.50 2.36
C LEU A 128 22.59 13.34 2.57
N ASP A 129 23.27 12.88 1.52
CA ASP A 129 24.74 12.93 1.46
C ASP A 129 25.18 14.39 1.59
N PRO A 130 26.09 14.72 2.53
CA PRO A 130 26.61 16.08 2.71
C PRO A 130 27.21 16.70 1.44
N ASP A 131 27.67 15.85 0.53
CA ASP A 131 28.28 16.30 -0.73
C ASP A 131 27.23 16.51 -1.85
N SER A 132 25.98 16.14 -1.64
CA SER A 132 24.91 16.30 -2.62
C SER A 132 24.62 17.80 -2.90
N PRO A 133 24.16 18.15 -4.11
CA PRO A 133 23.76 19.51 -4.44
C PRO A 133 22.66 20.05 -3.53
N GLU A 134 21.72 19.20 -3.15
CA GLU A 134 20.58 19.50 -2.30
C GLU A 134 21.01 19.80 -0.87
N ALA A 135 21.99 19.05 -0.34
CA ALA A 135 22.55 19.30 0.98
C ALA A 135 23.33 20.64 1.00
N LYS A 136 24.07 20.93 -0.06
CA LYS A 136 24.75 22.21 -0.22
C LYS A 136 23.81 23.41 -0.36
N ALA A 137 22.58 23.15 -0.84
CA ALA A 137 21.49 24.12 -0.86
C ALA A 137 20.75 24.27 0.49
N GLY A 138 21.14 23.50 1.51
CA GLY A 138 20.61 23.58 2.87
C GLY A 138 19.46 22.61 3.19
N LYS A 139 19.15 21.67 2.29
CA LYS A 139 18.22 20.56 2.55
C LYS A 139 18.97 19.48 3.33
N THR A 140 18.39 18.99 4.42
CA THR A 140 19.02 17.97 5.27
C THR A 140 18.57 16.55 4.99
N HIS A 141 17.32 16.40 4.56
CA HIS A 141 16.69 15.09 4.33
C HIS A 141 15.88 15.11 3.06
N GLU A 142 15.68 13.93 2.50
CA GLU A 142 14.70 13.63 1.49
C GLU A 142 13.55 12.86 2.13
N ALA A 143 12.33 13.25 1.82
CA ALA A 143 11.13 12.62 2.37
C ALA A 143 10.47 11.77 1.30
N GLU A 144 10.15 10.52 1.67
CA GLU A 144 9.44 9.54 0.85
C GLU A 144 8.24 9.00 1.61
N LEU A 145 7.10 8.91 0.94
CA LEU A 145 5.87 8.36 1.50
C LEU A 145 5.61 6.98 0.90
N PHE A 146 5.74 5.96 1.71
CA PHE A 146 5.47 4.58 1.31
C PHE A 146 4.01 4.23 1.55
N VAL A 147 3.33 3.80 0.48
CA VAL A 147 1.91 3.39 0.53
C VAL A 147 1.69 2.09 -0.24
N ALA A 148 0.59 1.40 0.04
CA ALA A 148 0.15 0.29 -0.79
C ALA A 148 -0.21 0.83 -2.19
N PRO A 149 0.28 0.22 -3.28
CA PRO A 149 -0.11 0.64 -4.61
C PRO A 149 -1.60 0.41 -4.83
N ARG A 150 -2.21 1.25 -5.66
CA ARG A 150 -3.59 1.03 -6.11
C ARG A 150 -3.69 -0.35 -6.76
N ALA A 151 -4.70 -1.12 -6.39
CA ALA A 151 -4.95 -2.41 -7.02
C ALA A 151 -5.50 -2.19 -8.44
N ASP A 152 -4.85 -2.79 -9.44
CA ASP A 152 -5.36 -2.79 -10.80
C ASP A 152 -6.70 -3.54 -10.84
N THR A 153 -7.70 -2.98 -11.50
CA THR A 153 -9.03 -3.58 -11.70
C THR A 153 -8.98 -4.94 -12.37
N ALA A 154 -7.92 -5.21 -13.14
CA ALA A 154 -7.67 -6.50 -13.77
C ALA A 154 -7.07 -7.55 -12.81
N THR A 155 -6.72 -7.18 -11.59
CA THR A 155 -6.16 -8.10 -10.60
C THR A 155 -7.20 -8.59 -9.60
N GLN A 156 -6.91 -9.73 -8.96
CA GLN A 156 -7.79 -10.24 -7.90
C GLN A 156 -7.79 -9.34 -6.65
N ASP A 157 -6.72 -8.64 -6.39
CA ASP A 157 -6.61 -7.75 -5.23
C ASP A 157 -7.66 -6.64 -5.23
N PHE A 158 -8.10 -6.20 -6.41
CA PHE A 158 -9.16 -5.21 -6.57
C PHE A 158 -10.44 -5.59 -5.83
N PHE A 159 -10.88 -6.85 -5.93
CA PHE A 159 -12.15 -7.32 -5.36
C PHE A 159 -11.99 -8.35 -4.22
N MET A 160 -10.81 -8.93 -4.03
CA MET A 160 -10.57 -9.92 -2.97
C MET A 160 -9.97 -9.31 -1.71
N ASN A 161 -9.26 -8.19 -1.81
CA ASN A 161 -8.64 -7.57 -0.67
C ASN A 161 -9.59 -6.56 -0.01
N ALA A 162 -10.12 -6.93 1.17
CA ALA A 162 -11.07 -6.09 1.90
C ALA A 162 -10.43 -4.86 2.55
N HIS A 163 -9.08 -4.80 2.67
CA HIS A 163 -8.40 -3.69 3.33
C HIS A 163 -8.02 -2.57 2.37
N TYR A 164 -7.67 -2.90 1.12
CA TYR A 164 -7.22 -1.91 0.15
C TYR A 164 -7.76 -2.13 -1.28
N GLY A 165 -8.56 -3.16 -1.50
CA GLY A 165 -9.22 -3.37 -2.80
C GLY A 165 -10.32 -2.34 -3.01
N GLU A 166 -10.28 -1.61 -4.11
CA GLU A 166 -11.22 -0.51 -4.38
C GLU A 166 -12.69 -0.94 -4.47
N TYR A 167 -12.94 -2.21 -4.77
CA TYR A 167 -14.30 -2.78 -4.69
C TYR A 167 -14.92 -2.63 -3.31
N TRP A 168 -14.10 -2.71 -2.25
CA TRP A 168 -14.54 -2.66 -0.86
C TRP A 168 -14.42 -1.27 -0.23
N VAL A 169 -13.31 -0.59 -0.51
CA VAL A 169 -12.98 0.67 0.17
C VAL A 169 -13.27 1.90 -0.67
N GLY A 170 -13.71 1.72 -1.92
CA GLY A 170 -13.94 2.80 -2.87
C GLY A 170 -12.67 3.26 -3.59
N PRO A 171 -12.79 4.28 -4.46
CA PRO A 171 -11.67 4.80 -5.24
C PRO A 171 -10.52 5.26 -4.36
N ARG A 172 -9.30 4.87 -4.73
CA ARG A 172 -8.07 5.24 -4.02
C ARG A 172 -7.14 6.03 -4.91
N ALA A 173 -6.38 6.93 -4.30
CA ALA A 173 -5.33 7.63 -5.00
C ALA A 173 -4.19 6.67 -5.38
N GLY A 174 -3.71 6.74 -6.60
CA GLY A 174 -2.48 6.09 -7.02
C GLY A 174 -1.24 6.82 -6.50
N LEU A 175 -0.05 6.33 -6.83
CA LEU A 175 1.20 6.91 -6.32
C LEU A 175 1.38 8.36 -6.79
N LYS A 176 1.10 8.65 -8.05
CA LYS A 176 1.22 10.01 -8.62
C LYS A 176 0.24 10.98 -7.99
N GLU A 177 -1.01 10.54 -7.84
CA GLU A 177 -2.05 11.33 -7.21
C GLU A 177 -1.72 11.61 -5.74
N MET A 178 -1.20 10.63 -5.02
CA MET A 178 -0.78 10.80 -3.63
C MET A 178 0.38 11.79 -3.52
N THR A 179 1.34 11.74 -4.45
CA THR A 179 2.40 12.76 -4.55
C THR A 179 1.83 14.15 -4.80
N ALA A 180 0.86 14.26 -5.71
CA ALA A 180 0.21 15.55 -6.00
C ALA A 180 -0.56 16.09 -4.80
N MET A 181 -1.25 15.21 -4.05
CA MET A 181 -2.00 15.58 -2.86
C MET A 181 -1.13 16.09 -1.72
N THR A 182 -0.03 15.41 -1.45
CA THR A 182 0.80 15.63 -0.24
C THR A 182 1.99 16.54 -0.50
N GLY A 183 2.45 16.61 -1.74
CA GLY A 183 3.73 17.24 -2.11
C GLY A 183 4.96 16.44 -1.66
N ILE A 184 4.77 15.18 -1.25
CA ILE A 184 5.83 14.25 -0.86
C ILE A 184 5.94 13.17 -1.93
N GLU A 185 7.16 12.81 -2.33
CA GLU A 185 7.37 11.71 -3.26
C GLU A 185 6.78 10.42 -2.70
N THR A 186 5.94 9.76 -3.48
CA THR A 186 5.21 8.57 -3.04
C THR A 186 5.72 7.33 -3.75
N VAL A 187 6.04 6.32 -2.97
CA VAL A 187 6.67 5.08 -3.42
C VAL A 187 5.84 3.87 -2.99
N SER A 188 5.87 2.81 -3.78
CA SER A 188 5.20 1.56 -3.42
C SER A 188 5.97 0.83 -2.31
N TYR A 189 5.25 0.15 -1.41
CA TYR A 189 5.83 -0.75 -0.40
C TYR A 189 6.75 -1.84 -0.95
N THR A 190 6.59 -2.22 -2.20
CA THR A 190 7.48 -3.21 -2.82
C THR A 190 8.94 -2.74 -2.81
N HIS A 191 9.15 -1.43 -2.83
CA HIS A 191 10.49 -0.84 -2.74
C HIS A 191 11.03 -0.80 -1.31
N LEU A 192 10.17 -0.67 -0.29
CA LEU A 192 10.61 -0.69 1.11
C LEU A 192 11.28 -2.04 1.45
N ARG A 193 10.71 -3.15 0.99
CA ARG A 193 11.28 -4.50 1.17
C ARG A 193 12.62 -4.70 0.46
N ALA A 194 12.90 -3.96 -0.61
CA ALA A 194 14.18 -4.05 -1.32
C ALA A 194 15.31 -3.31 -0.58
N HIS A 195 14.99 -2.35 0.29
CA HIS A 195 15.96 -1.60 1.11
C HIS A 195 16.16 -2.18 2.51
N GLU A 196 15.24 -3.01 2.98
CA GLU A 196 15.38 -3.77 4.22
C GLU A 196 16.02 -5.13 3.96
N THR A 197 17.30 -5.15 3.61
CA THR A 197 18.11 -6.31 3.92
C THR A 197 18.32 -6.30 5.43
N LEU A 198 17.87 -7.36 6.11
CA LEU A 198 17.96 -7.61 7.55
C LEU A 198 19.38 -7.58 8.16
N SER A 199 20.34 -7.00 7.47
CA SER A 199 21.73 -6.85 7.90
C SER A 199 22.06 -5.49 8.51
N ASP A 200 21.10 -4.54 8.54
CA ASP A 200 21.35 -3.17 9.00
C ASP A 200 20.47 -2.76 10.21
N LEU A 201 19.91 -3.77 10.92
CA LEU A 201 19.24 -3.61 12.21
C LEU A 201 20.06 -4.18 13.36
#